data_b1c926290769546f3ee3ad8ddf42d93e
#
_entry.id   b1c926290769546f3ee3ad8ddf42d93e
#
_cell.length_a   1.000
_cell.length_b   1.000
_cell.length_c   1.000
_cell.angle_alpha   90.00
_cell.angle_beta   90.00
_cell.angle_gamma   90.00
#
_symmetry.space_group_name_H-M   'P 1'
#
loop_
_entity.id
_entity.type
_entity.pdbx_description
1 polymer ?
#
loop_
_entity_poly.entity_id
_entity_poly.type
_entity_poly.pdbx_seq_one_letter_code
_entity_poly.pdbx_strand_id
1 'polypeptide(L)'
;MKIITLLNEKGGVGKTTLATHIAAGLAIKGNRVMMVDADPQGHATVAFGLQKEPMLHDLIVRDLPFPRAVKRIPTEQYGTPNEDVSGELLVIPSDVSTRVIALQNSDAMVVRNRFQEMREVIDYVIFDTAPTPSPLHAYIYMATDAIIYPTKCEFLSFDGLVESLKHRDEASKRRKTEGLPEVKVGGIVPTMYRSGTQADDYGLEMLRERFSDMVWSPIKLRTVWNQASFARRVLFNFAPDTQAAAEAWAVVNHAEAI
;
A
#
# COMPACT_ATOMS: atom_id res chain seq x y z
N MET A 1 -0.32 14.50 -8.34
CA MET A 1 -0.28 13.54 -7.22
C MET A 1 -1.37 12.51 -7.37
N LYS A 2 -1.05 11.23 -7.22
CA LYS A 2 -2.00 10.10 -7.20
C LYS A 2 -1.92 9.39 -5.85
N ILE A 3 -3.06 9.03 -5.27
CA ILE A 3 -3.15 8.34 -3.96
C ILE A 3 -3.62 6.91 -4.19
N ILE A 4 -2.75 5.95 -3.89
CA ILE A 4 -3.00 4.50 -4.01
C ILE A 4 -2.99 3.87 -2.62
N THR A 5 -3.98 3.05 -2.33
CA THR A 5 -4.11 2.36 -1.04
C THR A 5 -4.00 0.85 -1.22
N LEU A 6 -3.16 0.19 -0.43
CA LEU A 6 -3.12 -1.27 -0.32
C LEU A 6 -4.12 -1.68 0.77
N LEU A 7 -5.16 -2.41 0.39
CA LEU A 7 -6.24 -2.76 1.30
C LEU A 7 -6.70 -4.20 1.11
N ASN A 8 -6.92 -4.89 2.17
CA ASN A 8 -7.66 -6.15 2.29
C ASN A 8 -7.92 -6.40 3.77
N GLU A 9 -9.13 -6.75 4.12
CA GLU A 9 -9.55 -6.98 5.51
C GLU A 9 -8.99 -8.28 6.10
N LYS A 10 -8.29 -9.08 5.30
CA LYS A 10 -7.58 -10.24 5.79
C LYS A 10 -6.12 -9.91 6.13
N GLY A 11 -5.68 -10.41 7.29
CA GLY A 11 -4.27 -10.32 7.70
C GLY A 11 -3.36 -11.26 6.92
N GLY A 12 -2.09 -10.90 6.77
CA GLY A 12 -1.07 -11.78 6.19
C GLY A 12 -1.22 -12.04 4.70
N VAL A 13 -1.86 -11.14 3.95
CA VAL A 13 -1.99 -11.21 2.48
C VAL A 13 -0.92 -10.42 1.72
N GLY A 14 0.06 -9.84 2.41
CA GLY A 14 1.17 -9.13 1.77
C GLY A 14 0.93 -7.64 1.49
N LYS A 15 -0.04 -6.98 2.14
CA LYS A 15 -0.29 -5.53 1.98
C LYS A 15 0.98 -4.70 2.16
N THR A 16 1.58 -4.77 3.34
CA THR A 16 2.80 -4.03 3.69
C THR A 16 3.95 -4.33 2.73
N THR A 17 4.14 -5.62 2.39
CA THR A 17 5.19 -6.04 1.46
C THR A 17 5.00 -5.39 0.09
N LEU A 18 3.79 -5.41 -0.46
CA LEU A 18 3.55 -4.78 -1.76
C LEU A 18 3.57 -3.25 -1.67
N ALA A 19 3.05 -2.64 -0.59
CA ALA A 19 3.10 -1.20 -0.39
C ALA A 19 4.55 -0.68 -0.38
N THR A 20 5.44 -1.34 0.36
CA THR A 20 6.88 -0.98 0.42
C THR A 20 7.55 -1.13 -0.94
N HIS A 21 7.25 -2.20 -1.70
CA HIS A 21 7.84 -2.41 -3.03
C HIS A 21 7.28 -1.45 -4.08
N ILE A 22 5.98 -1.16 -4.07
CA ILE A 22 5.37 -0.15 -4.97
C ILE A 22 5.99 1.22 -4.69
N ALA A 23 6.04 1.63 -3.43
CA ALA A 23 6.60 2.94 -3.07
C ALA A 23 8.08 3.06 -3.48
N ALA A 24 8.90 2.06 -3.16
CA ALA A 24 10.30 2.03 -3.54
C ALA A 24 10.50 1.98 -5.06
N GLY A 25 9.76 1.13 -5.77
CA GLY A 25 9.88 0.99 -7.22
C GLY A 25 9.49 2.26 -7.97
N LEU A 26 8.42 2.94 -7.55
CA LEU A 26 8.04 4.24 -8.12
C LEU A 26 9.12 5.31 -7.86
N ALA A 27 9.75 5.29 -6.67
CA ALA A 27 10.86 6.20 -6.38
C ALA A 27 12.10 5.88 -7.24
N ILE A 28 12.45 4.62 -7.43
CA ILE A 28 13.53 4.21 -8.34
C ILE A 28 13.28 4.71 -9.77
N LYS A 29 12.03 4.74 -10.21
CA LYS A 29 11.61 5.27 -11.53
C LYS A 29 11.64 6.80 -11.63
N GLY A 30 12.10 7.50 -10.61
CA GLY A 30 12.29 8.95 -10.63
C GLY A 30 11.14 9.76 -10.03
N ASN A 31 10.14 9.12 -9.42
CA ASN A 31 9.02 9.82 -8.80
C ASN A 31 9.34 10.24 -7.35
N ARG A 32 8.66 11.30 -6.88
CA ARG A 32 8.65 11.69 -5.48
C ARG A 32 7.48 10.98 -4.79
N VAL A 33 7.81 10.00 -3.97
CA VAL A 33 6.84 9.07 -3.37
C VAL A 33 6.77 9.27 -1.87
N MET A 34 5.55 9.36 -1.34
CA MET A 34 5.28 9.38 0.08
C MET A 34 4.54 8.09 0.47
N MET A 35 5.18 7.24 1.24
CA MET A 35 4.53 6.09 1.84
C MET A 35 3.98 6.45 3.20
N VAL A 36 2.75 6.06 3.47
CA VAL A 36 2.04 6.33 4.72
C VAL A 36 1.72 5.01 5.40
N ASP A 37 2.31 4.78 6.54
CA ASP A 37 1.96 3.64 7.38
C ASP A 37 0.68 3.99 8.16
N ALA A 38 -0.44 3.38 7.80
CA ALA A 38 -1.73 3.58 8.47
C ALA A 38 -2.17 2.36 9.31
N ASP A 39 -1.25 1.41 9.52
CA ASP A 39 -1.45 0.31 10.46
C ASP A 39 -0.89 0.71 11.84
N PRO A 40 -1.69 0.67 12.93
CA PRO A 40 -1.21 0.88 14.29
C PRO A 40 -0.08 -0.05 14.71
N GLN A 41 0.14 -1.14 13.99
CA GLN A 41 1.26 -2.04 14.23
C GLN A 41 2.59 -1.50 13.69
N GLY A 42 2.58 -0.48 12.83
CA GLY A 42 3.78 0.17 12.33
C GLY A 42 4.70 -0.75 11.51
N HIS A 43 4.13 -1.71 10.77
CA HIS A 43 4.93 -2.71 10.04
C HIS A 43 5.66 -2.10 8.85
N ALA A 44 5.04 -1.16 8.12
CA ALA A 44 5.67 -0.47 7.02
C ALA A 44 6.81 0.45 7.50
N THR A 45 6.62 1.09 8.65
CA THR A 45 7.64 1.87 9.35
C THR A 45 8.89 1.03 9.63
N VAL A 46 8.69 -0.14 10.25
CA VAL A 46 9.80 -1.06 10.59
C VAL A 46 10.45 -1.67 9.35
N ALA A 47 9.71 -1.90 8.28
CA ALA A 47 10.24 -2.44 7.03
C ALA A 47 11.33 -1.55 6.41
N PHE A 48 11.26 -0.24 6.64
CA PHE A 48 12.31 0.71 6.26
C PHE A 48 13.31 1.04 7.37
N GLY A 49 13.36 0.21 8.43
CA GLY A 49 14.31 0.40 9.52
C GLY A 49 14.02 1.58 10.45
N LEU A 50 12.87 2.23 10.30
CA LEU A 50 12.47 3.36 11.12
C LEU A 50 11.91 2.90 12.47
N GLN A 51 11.94 3.79 13.45
CA GLN A 51 11.24 3.61 14.70
C GLN A 51 9.75 3.96 14.55
N LYS A 52 8.90 3.27 15.32
CA LYS A 52 7.48 3.61 15.41
C LYS A 52 7.32 4.92 16.15
N GLU A 53 6.70 5.89 15.50
CA GLU A 53 6.47 7.23 16.02
C GLU A 53 5.04 7.67 15.63
N PRO A 54 4.37 8.53 16.43
CA PRO A 54 2.99 8.97 16.18
C PRO A 54 2.86 9.97 15.03
N MET A 55 3.69 9.87 14.00
CA MET A 55 3.78 10.90 12.96
C MET A 55 2.50 11.04 12.15
N LEU A 56 1.84 9.94 11.77
CA LEU A 56 0.55 10.02 11.09
C LEU A 56 -0.53 10.62 12.00
N HIS A 57 -0.57 10.21 13.26
CA HIS A 57 -1.50 10.78 14.23
C HIS A 57 -1.28 12.29 14.40
N ASP A 58 -0.04 12.70 14.64
CA ASP A 58 0.29 14.10 14.89
C ASP A 58 0.09 14.97 13.65
N LEU A 59 0.33 14.42 12.44
CA LEU A 59 0.02 15.09 11.18
C LEU A 59 -1.48 15.40 11.03
N ILE A 60 -2.34 14.44 11.39
CA ILE A 60 -3.80 14.54 11.15
C ILE A 60 -4.53 15.22 12.31
N VAL A 61 -4.09 14.99 13.56
CA VAL A 61 -4.81 15.46 14.76
C VAL A 61 -4.21 16.74 15.34
N ARG A 62 -2.89 16.89 15.24
CA ARG A 62 -2.15 18.02 15.83
C ARG A 62 -1.60 19.01 14.81
N ASP A 63 -1.99 18.89 13.55
CA ASP A 63 -1.49 19.73 12.45
C ASP A 63 0.05 19.80 12.38
N LEU A 64 0.74 18.69 12.72
CA LEU A 64 2.19 18.64 12.59
C LEU A 64 2.60 18.92 11.14
N PRO A 65 3.50 19.86 10.87
CA PRO A 65 3.94 20.14 9.51
C PRO A 65 4.59 18.93 8.84
N PHE A 66 4.31 18.68 7.55
CA PHE A 66 4.88 17.56 6.79
C PHE A 66 6.40 17.41 6.94
N PRO A 67 7.23 18.47 6.86
CA PRO A 67 8.69 18.32 7.02
C PRO A 67 9.13 17.70 8.35
N ARG A 68 8.27 17.75 9.39
CA ARG A 68 8.53 17.11 10.69
C ARG A 68 7.95 15.70 10.77
N ALA A 69 6.90 15.41 10.00
CA ALA A 69 6.22 14.12 10.00
C ALA A 69 6.91 13.08 9.11
N VAL A 70 7.57 13.52 8.03
CA VAL A 70 8.20 12.62 7.06
C VAL A 70 9.61 12.23 7.45
N LYS A 71 9.99 11.00 7.12
CA LYS A 71 11.35 10.48 7.19
C LYS A 71 11.81 10.12 5.78
N ARG A 72 12.91 10.70 5.33
CA ARG A 72 13.51 10.34 4.05
C ARG A 72 14.24 9.02 4.16
N ILE A 73 13.99 8.11 3.22
CA ILE A 73 14.71 6.84 3.15
C ILE A 73 15.94 7.00 2.26
N PRO A 74 17.14 6.64 2.75
CA PRO A 74 18.35 6.66 1.93
C PRO A 74 18.24 5.72 0.73
N THR A 75 18.72 6.15 -0.42
CA THR A 75 18.65 5.38 -1.69
C THR A 75 19.34 4.02 -1.57
N GLU A 76 20.36 3.92 -0.75
CA GLU A 76 21.09 2.69 -0.45
C GLU A 76 20.23 1.58 0.20
N GLN A 77 19.06 1.93 0.72
CA GLN A 77 18.14 0.96 1.32
C GLN A 77 17.12 0.39 0.34
N TYR A 78 16.82 1.12 -0.75
CA TYR A 78 15.75 0.70 -1.68
C TYR A 78 16.19 0.72 -3.15
N GLY A 79 17.20 1.52 -3.52
CA GLY A 79 17.68 1.65 -4.89
C GLY A 79 18.34 0.36 -5.40
N THR A 80 18.31 0.16 -6.71
CA THR A 80 19.05 -0.92 -7.37
C THR A 80 20.56 -0.68 -7.19
N PRO A 81 21.33 -1.69 -6.81
CA PRO A 81 22.78 -1.53 -6.69
C PRO A 81 23.41 -1.03 -7.99
N ASN A 82 24.32 -0.06 -7.88
CA ASN A 82 25.05 0.55 -8.99
C ASN A 82 24.20 1.37 -9.99
N GLU A 83 22.96 1.70 -9.64
CA GLU A 83 22.12 2.59 -10.43
C GLU A 83 21.82 3.87 -9.64
N ASP A 84 21.87 5.02 -10.32
CA ASP A 84 21.47 6.28 -9.72
C ASP A 84 19.95 6.37 -9.64
N VAL A 85 19.44 6.67 -8.45
CA VAL A 85 18.02 6.89 -8.21
C VAL A 85 17.75 8.39 -8.20
N SER A 86 16.99 8.86 -9.20
CA SER A 86 16.62 10.28 -9.32
C SER A 86 15.38 10.68 -8.53
N GLY A 87 14.57 9.73 -8.12
CA GLY A 87 13.38 9.96 -7.31
C GLY A 87 13.67 9.99 -5.81
N GLU A 88 12.60 10.16 -5.03
CA GLU A 88 12.69 10.27 -3.58
C GLU A 88 11.62 9.41 -2.91
N LEU A 89 12.01 8.70 -1.85
CA LEU A 89 11.10 7.95 -0.99
C LEU A 89 11.04 8.59 0.39
N LEU A 90 9.85 9.07 0.74
CA LEU A 90 9.51 9.59 2.06
C LEU A 90 8.56 8.62 2.75
N VAL A 91 8.68 8.47 4.06
CA VAL A 91 7.77 7.63 4.88
C VAL A 91 7.19 8.47 6.00
N ILE A 92 5.88 8.37 6.22
CA ILE A 92 5.20 8.85 7.43
C ILE A 92 5.06 7.66 8.37
N PRO A 93 5.82 7.60 9.48
CA PRO A 93 5.73 6.53 10.46
C PRO A 93 4.41 6.49 11.20
N SER A 94 4.08 5.32 11.72
CA SER A 94 2.94 5.13 12.61
C SER A 94 3.32 4.41 13.91
N ASP A 95 2.39 4.50 14.85
CA ASP A 95 2.38 3.73 16.08
C ASP A 95 0.94 3.47 16.55
N VAL A 96 0.78 3.02 17.78
CA VAL A 96 -0.53 2.71 18.37
C VAL A 96 -1.49 3.92 18.40
N SER A 97 -1.00 5.15 18.36
CA SER A 97 -1.81 6.38 18.37
C SER A 97 -2.66 6.51 17.10
N THR A 98 -2.26 5.84 16.00
CA THR A 98 -3.04 5.77 14.76
C THR A 98 -4.48 5.28 14.99
N ARG A 99 -4.73 4.45 16.02
CA ARG A 99 -6.06 3.93 16.38
C ARG A 99 -7.07 5.01 16.75
N VAL A 100 -6.60 6.11 17.32
CA VAL A 100 -7.47 7.15 17.88
C VAL A 100 -7.68 8.36 16.97
N ILE A 101 -7.05 8.38 15.78
CA ILE A 101 -7.18 9.48 14.82
C ILE A 101 -8.65 9.81 14.55
N ALA A 102 -9.45 8.81 14.17
CA ALA A 102 -10.85 9.02 13.84
C ALA A 102 -11.78 9.26 15.06
N LEU A 103 -11.28 9.01 16.27
CA LEU A 103 -11.99 9.37 17.51
C LEU A 103 -11.72 10.82 17.92
N GLN A 104 -10.57 11.35 17.53
CA GLN A 104 -10.12 12.71 17.88
C GLN A 104 -10.41 13.74 16.77
N ASN A 105 -10.83 13.28 15.60
CA ASN A 105 -11.21 14.15 14.50
C ASN A 105 -12.49 13.60 13.85
N SER A 106 -13.53 14.42 13.78
CA SER A 106 -14.83 14.04 13.21
C SER A 106 -14.98 14.33 11.71
N ASP A 107 -14.02 15.06 11.11
CA ASP A 107 -14.04 15.37 9.69
C ASP A 107 -13.48 14.20 8.87
N ALA A 108 -14.35 13.48 8.17
CA ALA A 108 -13.95 12.39 7.29
C ALA A 108 -13.07 12.85 6.10
N MET A 109 -13.05 14.14 5.80
CA MET A 109 -12.24 14.73 4.73
C MET A 109 -10.83 15.12 5.19
N VAL A 110 -10.54 15.06 6.49
CA VAL A 110 -9.29 15.57 7.07
C VAL A 110 -8.05 14.95 6.40
N VAL A 111 -8.03 13.63 6.17
CA VAL A 111 -6.91 12.95 5.51
C VAL A 111 -6.76 13.47 4.08
N ARG A 112 -7.85 13.54 3.31
CA ARG A 112 -7.84 14.10 1.95
C ARG A 112 -7.31 15.52 1.93
N ASN A 113 -7.88 16.40 2.73
CA ASN A 113 -7.53 17.82 2.77
C ASN A 113 -6.05 18.00 3.11
N ARG A 114 -5.57 17.24 4.10
CA ARG A 114 -4.19 17.31 4.54
C ARG A 114 -3.21 16.88 3.46
N PHE A 115 -3.47 15.76 2.76
CA PHE A 115 -2.59 15.28 1.70
C PHE A 115 -2.67 16.14 0.43
N GLN A 116 -3.78 16.86 0.17
CA GLN A 116 -3.87 17.81 -0.95
C GLN A 116 -2.85 18.95 -0.85
N GLU A 117 -2.36 19.28 0.33
CA GLU A 117 -1.28 20.28 0.51
C GLU A 117 0.02 19.87 -0.20
N MET A 118 0.22 18.57 -0.41
CA MET A 118 1.42 18.01 -1.02
C MET A 118 1.32 17.78 -2.53
N ARG A 119 0.19 18.13 -3.16
CA ARG A 119 -0.13 17.80 -4.56
C ARG A 119 0.90 18.28 -5.58
N GLU A 120 1.59 19.40 -5.31
CA GLU A 120 2.57 20.00 -6.22
C GLU A 120 3.99 19.47 -5.98
N VAL A 121 4.22 18.78 -4.85
CA VAL A 121 5.56 18.31 -4.44
C VAL A 121 5.70 16.80 -4.39
N ILE A 122 4.60 16.05 -4.37
CA ILE A 122 4.56 14.59 -4.33
C ILE A 122 3.83 14.07 -5.55
N ASP A 123 4.40 13.06 -6.20
CA ASP A 123 3.80 12.43 -7.38
C ASP A 123 2.85 11.28 -6.98
N TYR A 124 3.25 10.47 -5.98
CA TYR A 124 2.46 9.36 -5.45
C TYR A 124 2.41 9.34 -3.92
N VAL A 125 1.23 9.04 -3.39
CA VAL A 125 1.04 8.67 -1.97
C VAL A 125 0.58 7.21 -1.93
N ILE A 126 1.29 6.39 -1.15
CA ILE A 126 0.99 4.95 -0.99
C ILE A 126 0.58 4.69 0.46
N PHE A 127 -0.69 4.37 0.70
CA PHE A 127 -1.17 3.97 2.02
C PHE A 127 -1.02 2.46 2.23
N ASP A 128 -0.34 2.05 3.31
CA ASP A 128 -0.41 0.69 3.87
C ASP A 128 -1.43 0.67 5.01
N THR A 129 -2.42 -0.21 4.95
CA THR A 129 -3.54 -0.23 5.90
C THR A 129 -3.56 -1.47 6.79
N ALA A 130 -4.13 -1.31 7.99
CA ALA A 130 -4.42 -2.42 8.88
C ALA A 130 -5.40 -3.43 8.24
N PRO A 131 -5.35 -4.72 8.61
CA PRO A 131 -6.32 -5.70 8.13
C PRO A 131 -7.71 -5.54 8.74
N THR A 132 -7.79 -4.98 9.95
CA THR A 132 -9.06 -4.82 10.66
C THR A 132 -9.74 -3.52 10.24
N PRO A 133 -10.98 -3.54 9.75
CA PRO A 133 -11.73 -2.32 9.46
C PRO A 133 -11.78 -1.39 10.66
N SER A 134 -11.60 -0.11 10.41
CA SER A 134 -11.63 0.91 11.44
C SER A 134 -12.19 2.22 10.87
N PRO A 135 -12.66 3.16 11.69
CA PRO A 135 -13.10 4.46 11.21
C PRO A 135 -12.04 5.22 10.39
N LEU A 136 -10.76 4.99 10.64
CA LEU A 136 -9.67 5.57 9.84
C LEU A 136 -9.70 5.10 8.38
N HIS A 137 -10.14 3.86 8.12
CA HIS A 137 -10.30 3.39 6.74
C HIS A 137 -11.29 4.25 5.96
N ALA A 138 -12.39 4.70 6.59
CA ALA A 138 -13.34 5.60 5.93
C ALA A 138 -12.68 6.93 5.52
N TYR A 139 -11.78 7.47 6.34
CA TYR A 139 -11.04 8.69 6.03
C TYR A 139 -10.01 8.48 4.92
N ILE A 140 -9.33 7.33 4.91
CA ILE A 140 -8.41 6.93 3.84
C ILE A 140 -9.17 6.75 2.52
N TYR A 141 -10.34 6.12 2.52
CA TYR A 141 -11.19 6.00 1.33
C TYR A 141 -11.56 7.36 0.73
N MET A 142 -11.81 8.38 1.57
CA MET A 142 -12.10 9.74 1.08
C MET A 142 -10.92 10.38 0.37
N ALA A 143 -9.68 10.00 0.72
CA ALA A 143 -8.46 10.50 0.11
C ALA A 143 -8.01 9.69 -1.13
N THR A 144 -8.35 8.40 -1.19
CA THR A 144 -7.80 7.42 -2.14
C THR A 144 -8.35 7.60 -3.57
N ASP A 145 -7.48 7.51 -4.57
CA ASP A 145 -7.89 7.49 -5.98
C ASP A 145 -8.10 6.07 -6.49
N ALA A 146 -7.24 5.13 -6.08
CA ALA A 146 -7.33 3.72 -6.46
C ALA A 146 -6.88 2.79 -5.33
N ILE A 147 -7.47 1.60 -5.28
CA ILE A 147 -7.11 0.57 -4.30
C ILE A 147 -6.54 -0.64 -5.02
N ILE A 148 -5.40 -1.12 -4.54
CA ILE A 148 -4.82 -2.41 -4.90
C ILE A 148 -5.15 -3.40 -3.79
N TYR A 149 -5.64 -4.58 -4.17
CA TYR A 149 -6.09 -5.63 -3.27
C TYR A 149 -5.14 -6.85 -3.31
N PRO A 150 -4.10 -6.92 -2.45
CA PRO A 150 -3.37 -8.17 -2.25
C PRO A 150 -4.28 -9.23 -1.68
N THR A 151 -4.28 -10.44 -2.25
CA THR A 151 -5.12 -11.55 -1.77
C THR A 151 -4.41 -12.87 -1.97
N LYS A 152 -4.67 -13.88 -1.14
CA LYS A 152 -4.18 -15.24 -1.37
C LYS A 152 -5.18 -16.01 -2.23
N CYS A 153 -4.71 -17.04 -2.94
CA CYS A 153 -5.56 -17.96 -3.71
C CYS A 153 -6.24 -19.01 -2.79
N GLU A 154 -6.73 -18.59 -1.63
CA GLU A 154 -7.41 -19.42 -0.64
C GLU A 154 -8.87 -18.99 -0.50
N PHE A 155 -9.79 -19.94 -0.34
CA PHE A 155 -11.23 -19.66 -0.24
C PHE A 155 -11.58 -18.55 0.77
N LEU A 156 -11.05 -18.62 1.99
CA LEU A 156 -11.29 -17.59 3.01
C LEU A 156 -10.69 -16.20 2.68
N SER A 157 -9.82 -16.11 1.70
CA SER A 157 -9.27 -14.82 1.27
C SER A 157 -10.20 -14.11 0.30
N PHE A 158 -11.08 -14.84 -0.38
CA PHE A 158 -12.12 -14.27 -1.24
C PHE A 158 -13.16 -13.50 -0.44
N ASP A 159 -13.54 -14.00 0.74
CA ASP A 159 -14.52 -13.30 1.59
C ASP A 159 -14.02 -11.93 2.00
N GLY A 160 -12.77 -11.84 2.47
CA GLY A 160 -12.15 -10.56 2.83
C GLY A 160 -12.01 -9.61 1.65
N LEU A 161 -11.75 -10.12 0.45
CA LEU A 161 -11.72 -9.32 -0.78
C LEU A 161 -13.12 -8.77 -1.12
N VAL A 162 -14.14 -9.63 -1.07
CA VAL A 162 -15.53 -9.23 -1.37
C VAL A 162 -16.03 -8.18 -0.38
N GLU A 163 -15.74 -8.34 0.91
CA GLU A 163 -16.09 -7.33 1.92
C GLU A 163 -15.35 -6.01 1.67
N SER A 164 -14.06 -6.06 1.37
CA SER A 164 -13.28 -4.86 1.03
C SER A 164 -13.82 -4.13 -0.20
N LEU A 165 -14.30 -4.86 -1.22
CA LEU A 165 -14.93 -4.28 -2.40
C LEU A 165 -16.28 -3.63 -2.06
N LYS A 166 -17.10 -4.23 -1.19
CA LYS A 166 -18.36 -3.62 -0.72
C LYS A 166 -18.09 -2.30 0.01
N HIS A 167 -17.13 -2.27 0.92
CA HIS A 167 -16.75 -1.04 1.63
C HIS A 167 -16.26 0.04 0.66
N ARG A 168 -15.51 -0.33 -0.38
CA ARG A 168 -15.10 0.60 -1.44
C ARG A 168 -16.32 1.17 -2.19
N ASP A 169 -17.32 0.33 -2.48
CA ASP A 169 -18.54 0.77 -3.16
C ASP A 169 -19.37 1.73 -2.29
N GLU A 170 -19.47 1.47 -0.98
CA GLU A 170 -20.10 2.38 -0.02
C GLU A 170 -19.34 3.69 0.08
N ALA A 171 -18.02 3.65 0.17
CA ALA A 171 -17.18 4.83 0.17
C ALA A 171 -17.34 5.64 -1.11
N SER A 172 -17.41 4.98 -2.28
CA SER A 172 -17.64 5.63 -3.58
C SER A 172 -18.99 6.35 -3.64
N LYS A 173 -20.05 5.75 -3.07
CA LYS A 173 -21.35 6.42 -2.95
C LYS A 173 -21.25 7.69 -2.11
N ARG A 174 -20.59 7.62 -0.96
CA ARG A 174 -20.37 8.78 -0.09
C ARG A 174 -19.51 9.85 -0.79
N ARG A 175 -18.43 9.47 -1.49
CA ARG A 175 -17.61 10.39 -2.27
C ARG A 175 -18.43 11.14 -3.31
N LYS A 176 -19.35 10.48 -3.97
CA LYS A 176 -20.26 11.09 -4.96
C LYS A 176 -21.11 12.19 -4.34
N THR A 177 -21.59 12.04 -3.09
CA THR A 177 -22.33 13.10 -2.38
C THR A 177 -21.47 14.31 -2.05
N GLU A 178 -20.15 14.11 -1.92
CA GLU A 178 -19.16 15.18 -1.70
C GLU A 178 -18.57 15.74 -3.02
N GLY A 179 -19.14 15.38 -4.19
CA GLY A 179 -18.65 15.81 -5.49
C GLY A 179 -17.29 15.23 -5.90
N LEU A 180 -16.87 14.13 -5.28
CA LEU A 180 -15.60 13.47 -5.57
C LEU A 180 -15.78 12.30 -6.54
N PRO A 181 -14.76 11.97 -7.36
CA PRO A 181 -14.78 10.79 -8.22
C PRO A 181 -14.85 9.51 -7.38
N GLU A 182 -15.36 8.45 -7.98
CA GLU A 182 -15.37 7.11 -7.36
C GLU A 182 -13.95 6.60 -7.11
N VAL A 183 -13.81 5.76 -6.08
CA VAL A 183 -12.55 5.05 -5.82
C VAL A 183 -12.40 3.92 -6.83
N LYS A 184 -11.34 3.93 -7.62
CA LYS A 184 -11.08 2.89 -8.62
C LYS A 184 -10.58 1.60 -7.96
N VAL A 185 -10.92 0.45 -8.55
CA VAL A 185 -10.17 -0.79 -8.34
C VAL A 185 -8.91 -0.70 -9.19
N GLY A 186 -7.76 -0.51 -8.56
CA GLY A 186 -6.47 -0.46 -9.26
C GLY A 186 -6.06 -1.85 -9.76
N GLY A 187 -6.27 -2.86 -8.93
CA GLY A 187 -5.99 -4.25 -9.27
C GLY A 187 -6.13 -5.21 -8.11
N ILE A 188 -6.23 -6.49 -8.42
CA ILE A 188 -6.22 -7.60 -7.47
C ILE A 188 -4.92 -8.36 -7.68
N VAL A 189 -4.07 -8.45 -6.65
CA VAL A 189 -2.76 -9.10 -6.72
C VAL A 189 -2.81 -10.42 -5.98
N PRO A 190 -2.86 -11.57 -6.68
CA PRO A 190 -2.72 -12.87 -6.04
C PRO A 190 -1.31 -13.00 -5.42
N THR A 191 -1.23 -13.25 -4.12
CA THR A 191 0.03 -13.31 -3.37
C THR A 191 0.28 -14.70 -2.79
N MET A 192 1.56 -14.98 -2.49
CA MET A 192 1.99 -16.24 -1.88
C MET A 192 1.54 -17.47 -2.67
N TYR A 193 1.40 -17.31 -3.98
CA TYR A 193 0.95 -18.36 -4.89
C TYR A 193 1.97 -19.48 -5.01
N ARG A 194 1.51 -20.72 -4.88
CA ARG A 194 2.32 -21.95 -5.05
C ARG A 194 1.95 -22.62 -6.36
N SER A 195 2.77 -22.41 -7.37
CA SER A 195 2.57 -23.01 -8.69
C SER A 195 2.53 -24.55 -8.62
N GLY A 196 1.54 -25.17 -9.27
CA GLY A 196 1.35 -26.61 -9.28
C GLY A 196 0.65 -27.18 -8.03
N THR A 197 0.14 -26.31 -7.15
CA THR A 197 -0.73 -26.71 -6.06
C THR A 197 -2.18 -26.58 -6.51
N GLN A 198 -2.93 -27.68 -6.56
CA GLN A 198 -4.33 -27.69 -7.06
C GLN A 198 -5.20 -26.60 -6.40
N ALA A 199 -5.06 -26.38 -5.10
CA ALA A 199 -5.83 -25.38 -4.38
C ALA A 199 -5.52 -23.95 -4.84
N ASP A 200 -4.23 -23.60 -5.02
CA ASP A 200 -3.81 -22.26 -5.44
C ASP A 200 -4.16 -22.04 -6.93
N ASP A 201 -3.98 -23.06 -7.78
CA ASP A 201 -4.33 -22.99 -9.20
C ASP A 201 -5.84 -22.77 -9.38
N TYR A 202 -6.67 -23.55 -8.68
CA TYR A 202 -8.13 -23.37 -8.67
C TYR A 202 -8.55 -21.99 -8.12
N GLY A 203 -7.94 -21.55 -7.01
CA GLY A 203 -8.20 -20.23 -6.45
C GLY A 203 -7.84 -19.10 -7.41
N LEU A 204 -6.74 -19.21 -8.15
CA LEU A 204 -6.34 -18.23 -9.16
C LEU A 204 -7.33 -18.20 -10.34
N GLU A 205 -7.80 -19.37 -10.79
CA GLU A 205 -8.81 -19.48 -11.84
C GLU A 205 -10.12 -18.82 -11.44
N MET A 206 -10.62 -19.11 -10.23
CA MET A 206 -11.82 -18.44 -9.68
C MET A 206 -11.68 -16.92 -9.59
N LEU A 207 -10.49 -16.40 -9.19
CA LEU A 207 -10.25 -14.96 -9.18
C LEU A 207 -10.39 -14.39 -10.60
N ARG A 208 -9.78 -15.04 -11.59
CA ARG A 208 -9.80 -14.60 -12.99
C ARG A 208 -11.20 -14.67 -13.61
N GLU A 209 -11.94 -15.72 -13.34
CA GLU A 209 -13.34 -15.87 -13.80
C GLU A 209 -14.23 -14.75 -13.25
N ARG A 210 -14.03 -14.39 -11.97
CA ARG A 210 -14.87 -13.40 -11.30
C ARG A 210 -14.48 -11.96 -11.57
N PHE A 211 -13.19 -11.65 -11.71
CA PHE A 211 -12.65 -10.29 -11.75
C PHE A 211 -11.89 -9.97 -13.04
N SER A 212 -11.75 -10.93 -13.95
CA SER A 212 -11.17 -10.76 -15.29
C SER A 212 -9.86 -9.96 -15.29
N ASP A 213 -9.81 -8.88 -16.05
CA ASP A 213 -8.62 -8.04 -16.27
C ASP A 213 -8.13 -7.28 -15.03
N MET A 214 -8.94 -7.25 -13.95
CA MET A 214 -8.51 -6.67 -12.67
C MET A 214 -7.49 -7.56 -11.94
N VAL A 215 -7.35 -8.85 -12.32
CA VAL A 215 -6.43 -9.79 -11.66
C VAL A 215 -5.07 -9.74 -12.32
N TRP A 216 -4.08 -9.24 -11.58
CA TRP A 216 -2.70 -9.14 -12.05
C TRP A 216 -1.98 -10.51 -12.01
N SER A 217 -0.77 -10.54 -12.53
CA SER A 217 0.09 -11.74 -12.41
C SER A 217 0.37 -12.09 -10.95
N PRO A 218 0.33 -13.38 -10.58
CA PRO A 218 0.51 -13.79 -9.21
C PRO A 218 1.95 -13.61 -8.73
N ILE A 219 2.10 -13.17 -7.47
CA ILE A 219 3.36 -13.15 -6.72
C ILE A 219 3.56 -14.52 -6.08
N LYS A 220 4.60 -15.23 -6.47
CA LYS A 220 4.88 -16.57 -5.97
C LYS A 220 5.46 -16.55 -4.56
N LEU A 221 5.10 -17.55 -3.77
CA LEU A 221 5.70 -17.77 -2.45
C LEU A 221 7.17 -18.19 -2.61
N ARG A 222 8.08 -17.38 -2.09
CA ARG A 222 9.52 -17.63 -2.09
C ARG A 222 10.16 -17.15 -0.79
N THR A 223 11.19 -17.81 -0.35
CA THR A 223 11.93 -17.48 0.88
C THR A 223 12.64 -16.14 0.81
N VAL A 224 13.03 -15.68 -0.39
CA VAL A 224 13.73 -14.42 -0.59
C VAL A 224 12.92 -13.20 -0.12
N TRP A 225 11.58 -13.25 -0.17
CA TRP A 225 10.71 -12.19 0.38
C TRP A 225 10.95 -12.00 1.89
N ASN A 226 11.01 -13.11 2.63
CA ASN A 226 11.28 -13.07 4.07
C ASN A 226 12.71 -12.61 4.36
N GLN A 227 13.69 -13.09 3.57
CA GLN A 227 15.08 -12.68 3.72
C GLN A 227 15.27 -11.17 3.52
N ALA A 228 14.65 -10.60 2.48
CA ALA A 228 14.65 -9.15 2.24
C ALA A 228 13.97 -8.38 3.40
N SER A 229 12.85 -8.89 3.89
CA SER A 229 12.13 -8.31 5.04
C SER A 229 12.99 -8.31 6.32
N PHE A 230 13.69 -9.39 6.63
CA PHE A 230 14.62 -9.44 7.76
C PHE A 230 15.79 -8.48 7.60
N ALA A 231 16.28 -8.29 6.37
CA ALA A 231 17.31 -7.31 6.04
C ALA A 231 16.79 -5.85 6.05
N ARG A 232 15.47 -5.63 6.21
CA ARG A 232 14.80 -4.32 6.10
C ARG A 232 15.10 -3.63 4.77
N ARG A 233 15.04 -4.40 3.68
CA ARG A 233 15.29 -3.95 2.31
C ARG A 233 14.19 -4.45 1.39
N VAL A 234 13.94 -3.73 0.32
CA VAL A 234 13.11 -4.21 -0.78
C VAL A 234 13.92 -5.13 -1.71
N LEU A 235 13.23 -5.97 -2.48
CA LEU A 235 13.90 -6.92 -3.38
C LEU A 235 14.77 -6.24 -4.44
N PHE A 236 14.40 -5.06 -4.89
CA PHE A 236 15.16 -4.28 -5.88
C PHE A 236 16.59 -3.95 -5.42
N ASN A 237 16.76 -3.84 -4.12
CA ASN A 237 18.06 -3.62 -3.48
C ASN A 237 18.70 -4.93 -2.99
N PHE A 238 17.89 -5.82 -2.39
CA PHE A 238 18.40 -7.03 -1.72
C PHE A 238 18.77 -8.15 -2.68
N ALA A 239 17.95 -8.37 -3.71
CA ALA A 239 18.08 -9.49 -4.64
C ALA A 239 17.52 -9.12 -6.03
N PRO A 240 18.11 -8.09 -6.71
CA PRO A 240 17.57 -7.49 -7.93
C PRO A 240 17.41 -8.48 -9.09
N ASP A 241 18.31 -9.45 -9.22
CA ASP A 241 18.36 -10.39 -10.34
C ASP A 241 17.45 -11.61 -10.17
N THR A 242 16.58 -11.61 -9.14
CA THR A 242 15.69 -12.72 -8.86
C THR A 242 14.35 -12.60 -9.59
N GLN A 243 13.73 -13.76 -9.85
CA GLN A 243 12.36 -13.80 -10.36
C GLN A 243 11.35 -13.10 -9.42
N ALA A 244 11.62 -13.08 -8.11
CA ALA A 244 10.79 -12.35 -7.15
C ALA A 244 10.88 -10.84 -7.35
N ALA A 245 12.06 -10.30 -7.66
CA ALA A 245 12.22 -8.90 -8.00
C ALA A 245 11.51 -8.56 -9.32
N ALA A 246 11.59 -9.43 -10.32
CA ALA A 246 10.86 -9.26 -11.58
C ALA A 246 9.33 -9.25 -11.38
N GLU A 247 8.80 -10.14 -10.51
CA GLU A 247 7.38 -10.14 -10.13
C GLU A 247 7.00 -8.85 -9.39
N ALA A 248 7.85 -8.35 -8.50
CA ALA A 248 7.64 -7.07 -7.83
C ALA A 248 7.63 -5.88 -8.80
N TRP A 249 8.55 -5.87 -9.78
CA TRP A 249 8.56 -4.85 -10.84
C TRP A 249 7.29 -4.87 -11.69
N ALA A 250 6.74 -6.04 -11.99
CA ALA A 250 5.46 -6.14 -12.71
C ALA A 250 4.33 -5.44 -11.93
N VAL A 251 4.28 -5.61 -10.60
CA VAL A 251 3.31 -4.91 -9.74
C VAL A 251 3.54 -3.40 -9.75
N VAL A 252 4.80 -2.93 -9.68
CA VAL A 252 5.13 -1.49 -9.76
C VAL A 252 4.66 -0.90 -11.09
N ASN A 253 4.91 -1.58 -12.21
CA ASN A 253 4.51 -1.13 -13.54
C ASN A 253 2.98 -1.03 -13.68
N HIS A 254 2.25 -1.98 -13.13
CA HIS A 254 0.78 -1.89 -13.07
C HIS A 254 0.30 -0.73 -12.18
N ALA A 255 0.93 -0.52 -11.02
CA ALA A 255 0.58 0.57 -10.12
C ALA A 255 0.85 1.96 -10.73
N GLU A 256 1.90 2.10 -11.52
CA GLU A 256 2.22 3.33 -12.26
C GLU A 256 1.19 3.64 -13.35
N ALA A 257 0.64 2.61 -13.99
CA ALA A 257 -0.33 2.72 -15.08
C ALA A 257 -1.78 3.03 -14.63
N ILE A 258 -2.07 2.92 -13.31
CA ILE A 258 -3.37 3.30 -12.75
C ILE A 258 -3.62 4.80 -12.96
#